data_50cf06ebdd1d9a0ab6bcd8e9460f938f
#
_entry.id   50cf06ebdd1d9a0ab6bcd8e9460f938f
#
_cell.length_a   1.000
_cell.length_b   1.000
_cell.length_c   1.000
_cell.angle_alpha   90.00
_cell.angle_beta   90.00
_cell.angle_gamma   90.00
#
_symmetry.space_group_name_H-M   'P 1'
#
loop_
_entity.id
_entity.type
_entity.pdbx_description
1 polymer ?
#
loop_
_entity_poly.entity_id
_entity_poly.type
_entity_poly.pdbx_seq_one_letter_code
_entity_poly.pdbx_strand_id
1 'polypeptide(L)'
;DMLTVDSVLNRFENRVEIRGAVYREGLYQLSGEVNTVKQLIKKAEGVRGDAFLNRAVINREHEDLTREVISIDLKGLLKGVVADVPLQKNDILYIPSIQDLKEEPTVTIHGEVAAPGTYLYADKMTIEDLVLESGGLLEAASTTKIDVSRRIKSPKSTDDSNIVGQTFTFD
;
A
#
# COMPACT_ATOMS: atom_id res chain seq x y z
N ASP A 1 13.96 -51.80 16.90
CA ASP A 1 12.87 -50.92 17.24
C ASP A 1 13.06 -49.63 16.52
N MET A 2 12.15 -49.30 15.59
CA MET A 2 12.19 -48.13 14.76
C MET A 2 11.15 -47.15 15.31
N LEU A 3 11.56 -46.02 15.90
CA LEU A 3 10.67 -45.00 16.39
C LEU A 3 10.47 -43.97 15.27
N THR A 4 9.29 -43.96 14.67
CA THR A 4 8.90 -42.92 13.71
C THR A 4 8.17 -41.80 14.46
N VAL A 5 8.79 -40.64 14.55
CA VAL A 5 8.14 -39.43 15.09
C VAL A 5 7.52 -38.69 13.93
N ASP A 6 6.21 -38.84 13.77
CA ASP A 6 5.45 -38.05 12.80
C ASP A 6 5.39 -36.60 13.28
N SER A 7 5.74 -35.66 12.38
CA SER A 7 5.57 -34.24 12.59
C SER A 7 4.07 -33.94 12.70
N VAL A 8 3.61 -33.54 13.87
CA VAL A 8 2.28 -32.93 14.01
C VAL A 8 2.31 -31.61 13.29
N LEU A 9 1.86 -31.61 12.03
CA LEU A 9 1.52 -30.37 11.35
C LEU A 9 0.43 -29.69 12.18
N ASN A 10 0.76 -28.57 12.79
CA ASN A 10 -0.21 -27.67 13.41
C ASN A 10 -1.12 -27.09 12.32
N ARG A 11 -1.98 -27.91 11.74
CA ARG A 11 -3.10 -27.47 10.93
C ARG A 11 -4.15 -26.92 11.89
N PHE A 12 -4.08 -25.62 12.12
CA PHE A 12 -5.26 -24.92 12.62
C PHE A 12 -6.34 -25.08 11.57
N GLU A 13 -7.24 -26.02 11.77
CA GLU A 13 -8.31 -26.31 10.79
C GLU A 13 -9.30 -25.16 10.64
N ASN A 14 -9.43 -24.31 11.65
CA ASN A 14 -10.33 -23.16 11.69
C ASN A 14 -9.53 -21.88 11.95
N ARG A 15 -8.92 -21.34 10.92
CA ARG A 15 -8.15 -20.09 11.02
C ARG A 15 -8.67 -19.03 10.05
N VAL A 16 -8.49 -17.80 10.42
CA VAL A 16 -8.62 -16.62 9.58
C VAL A 16 -7.34 -15.80 9.71
N GLU A 17 -7.03 -15.03 8.70
CA GLU A 17 -5.85 -14.18 8.70
C GLU A 17 -6.25 -12.72 8.56
N ILE A 18 -5.56 -11.81 9.26
CA ILE A 18 -5.69 -10.38 9.08
C ILE A 18 -4.32 -9.77 8.75
N ARG A 19 -4.30 -8.93 7.72
CA ARG A 19 -3.08 -8.27 7.20
C ARG A 19 -3.31 -6.78 6.95
N GLY A 20 -2.22 -6.02 6.97
CA GLY A 20 -2.18 -4.62 6.58
C GLY A 20 -2.30 -3.66 7.75
N ALA A 21 -3.06 -2.59 7.65
CA ALA A 21 -3.08 -1.50 8.61
C ALA A 21 -3.86 -1.80 9.90
N VAL A 22 -3.43 -2.83 10.63
CA VAL A 22 -3.92 -3.22 11.98
C VAL A 22 -2.78 -3.25 12.97
N TYR A 23 -3.09 -3.21 14.27
CA TYR A 23 -2.04 -3.24 15.30
C TYR A 23 -1.39 -4.62 15.43
N ARG A 24 -2.17 -5.71 15.26
CA ARG A 24 -1.65 -7.07 15.32
C ARG A 24 -2.11 -7.88 14.10
N GLU A 25 -1.25 -7.96 13.14
CA GLU A 25 -1.41 -8.85 11.99
C GLU A 25 -1.17 -10.30 12.39
N GLY A 26 -1.74 -11.23 11.63
CA GLY A 26 -1.46 -12.65 11.76
C GLY A 26 -2.66 -13.56 11.67
N LEU A 27 -2.46 -14.78 12.15
CA LEU A 27 -3.45 -15.84 12.13
C LEU A 27 -4.25 -15.86 13.45
N TYR A 28 -5.55 -15.92 13.32
CA TYR A 28 -6.49 -16.01 14.43
C TYR A 28 -7.35 -17.26 14.27
N GLN A 29 -7.71 -17.87 15.41
CA GLN A 29 -8.63 -19.00 15.40
C GLN A 29 -10.06 -18.50 15.17
N LEU A 30 -10.72 -19.08 14.17
CA LEU A 30 -12.16 -18.89 13.95
C LEU A 30 -12.91 -19.61 15.06
N SER A 31 -13.56 -18.88 15.93
CA SER A 31 -14.26 -19.37 17.12
C SER A 31 -15.50 -18.53 17.42
N GLY A 32 -16.26 -18.87 18.45
CA GLY A 32 -17.40 -18.05 18.87
C GLY A 32 -17.07 -16.61 19.24
N GLU A 33 -15.81 -16.34 19.59
CA GLU A 33 -15.31 -14.97 19.88
C GLU A 33 -14.81 -14.23 18.64
N VAL A 34 -14.45 -14.97 17.56
CA VAL A 34 -13.94 -14.41 16.31
C VAL A 34 -14.64 -15.13 15.17
N ASN A 35 -15.82 -14.65 14.80
CA ASN A 35 -16.60 -15.18 13.70
C ASN A 35 -17.08 -14.09 12.72
N THR A 36 -16.76 -12.81 12.99
CA THR A 36 -17.08 -11.68 12.12
C THR A 36 -15.88 -10.77 11.94
N VAL A 37 -15.92 -9.93 10.90
CA VAL A 37 -14.85 -8.96 10.60
C VAL A 37 -14.61 -8.01 11.77
N LYS A 38 -15.68 -7.50 12.39
CA LYS A 38 -15.56 -6.56 13.51
C LYS A 38 -14.91 -7.20 14.74
N GLN A 39 -15.23 -8.46 15.02
CA GLN A 39 -14.63 -9.21 16.12
C GLN A 39 -13.16 -9.53 15.85
N LEU A 40 -12.81 -9.89 14.60
CA LEU A 40 -11.43 -10.12 14.19
C LEU A 40 -10.59 -8.85 14.34
N ILE A 41 -11.09 -7.71 13.87
CA ILE A 41 -10.42 -6.42 14.03
C ILE A 41 -10.24 -6.06 15.52
N LYS A 42 -11.27 -6.30 16.34
CA LYS A 42 -11.16 -6.10 17.79
C LYS A 42 -10.09 -6.99 18.42
N LYS A 43 -9.98 -8.24 18.00
CA LYS A 43 -8.97 -9.20 18.47
C LYS A 43 -7.57 -8.80 18.01
N ALA A 44 -7.45 -8.18 16.83
CA ALA A 44 -6.22 -7.58 16.29
C ALA A 44 -5.87 -6.20 16.92
N GLU A 45 -6.55 -5.85 18.04
CA GLU A 45 -6.35 -4.58 18.78
C GLU A 45 -6.77 -3.33 17.99
N GLY A 46 -7.52 -3.50 16.90
CA GLY A 46 -8.04 -2.42 16.09
C GLY A 46 -7.23 -2.11 14.84
N VAL A 47 -7.65 -1.07 14.13
CA VAL A 47 -6.98 -0.58 12.92
C VAL A 47 -6.01 0.54 13.27
N ARG A 48 -4.90 0.64 12.54
CA ARG A 48 -3.93 1.73 12.71
C ARG A 48 -4.50 3.04 12.17
N GLY A 49 -3.90 4.16 12.59
CA GLY A 49 -4.32 5.50 12.18
C GLY A 49 -4.15 5.79 10.67
N ASP A 50 -3.26 5.03 10.00
CA ASP A 50 -3.02 5.09 8.57
C ASP A 50 -3.90 4.13 7.75
N ALA A 51 -4.85 3.43 8.39
CA ALA A 51 -5.73 2.49 7.69
C ALA A 51 -6.67 3.20 6.70
N PHE A 52 -6.78 2.64 5.49
CA PHE A 52 -7.73 3.10 4.49
C PHE A 52 -9.12 2.54 4.79
N LEU A 53 -9.93 3.35 5.48
CA LEU A 53 -11.24 2.92 6.00
C LEU A 53 -12.35 2.81 4.95
N ASN A 54 -12.15 3.35 3.74
CA ASN A 54 -13.21 3.31 2.72
C ASN A 54 -13.38 1.92 2.12
N ARG A 55 -12.34 1.09 2.17
CA ARG A 55 -12.39 -0.25 1.60
C ARG A 55 -11.39 -1.19 2.28
N ALA A 56 -11.89 -2.30 2.79
CA ALA A 56 -11.13 -3.48 3.13
C ALA A 56 -11.57 -4.65 2.22
N VAL A 57 -10.80 -5.71 2.19
CA VAL A 57 -11.03 -6.83 1.27
C VAL A 57 -10.88 -8.15 2.02
N ILE A 58 -11.86 -9.05 1.88
CA ILE A 58 -11.69 -10.45 2.23
C ILE A 58 -11.37 -11.24 0.97
N ASN A 59 -10.25 -11.95 0.98
CA ASN A 59 -9.95 -12.99 0.00
C ASN A 59 -10.42 -14.32 0.59
N ARG A 60 -11.41 -14.94 -0.05
CA ARG A 60 -12.03 -16.20 0.34
C ARG A 60 -11.73 -17.26 -0.69
N GLU A 61 -11.33 -18.43 -0.25
CA GLU A 61 -11.19 -19.60 -1.10
C GLU A 61 -12.28 -20.62 -0.71
N HIS A 62 -13.10 -20.99 -1.68
CA HIS A 62 -14.17 -21.98 -1.51
C HIS A 62 -13.61 -23.42 -1.56
N GLU A 63 -14.43 -24.39 -1.19
CA GLU A 63 -14.04 -25.81 -1.19
C GLU A 63 -13.67 -26.34 -2.58
N ASP A 64 -14.25 -25.76 -3.64
CA ASP A 64 -13.95 -26.04 -5.05
C ASP A 64 -12.69 -25.33 -5.57
N LEU A 65 -11.91 -24.69 -4.68
CA LEU A 65 -10.70 -23.90 -4.97
C LEU A 65 -10.97 -22.62 -5.78
N THR A 66 -12.22 -22.25 -5.98
CA THR A 66 -12.53 -20.92 -6.55
C THR A 66 -12.25 -19.83 -5.54
N ARG A 67 -11.88 -18.63 -6.03
CA ARG A 67 -11.55 -17.48 -5.19
C ARG A 67 -12.59 -16.40 -5.35
N GLU A 68 -13.02 -15.87 -4.23
CA GLU A 68 -13.93 -14.74 -4.15
C GLU A 68 -13.26 -13.56 -3.44
N VAL A 69 -13.53 -12.34 -3.91
CA VAL A 69 -13.07 -11.10 -3.30
C VAL A 69 -14.27 -10.32 -2.80
N ILE A 70 -14.41 -10.21 -1.48
CA ILE A 70 -15.52 -9.50 -0.84
C ILE A 70 -15.01 -8.13 -0.39
N SER A 71 -15.57 -7.07 -0.95
CA SER A 71 -15.26 -5.69 -0.57
C SER A 71 -16.11 -5.24 0.60
N ILE A 72 -15.50 -4.57 1.57
CA ILE A 72 -16.13 -4.10 2.80
C ILE A 72 -15.93 -2.60 2.96
N ASP A 73 -17.01 -1.85 3.18
CA ASP A 73 -16.94 -0.49 3.72
C ASP A 73 -16.56 -0.57 5.20
N LEU A 74 -15.27 -0.50 5.48
CA LEU A 74 -14.75 -0.63 6.84
C LEU A 74 -15.20 0.52 7.74
N LYS A 75 -15.32 1.73 7.18
CA LYS A 75 -15.79 2.91 7.91
C LYS A 75 -17.23 2.75 8.37
N GLY A 76 -18.11 2.31 7.48
CA GLY A 76 -19.51 2.03 7.78
C GLY A 76 -19.67 0.88 8.78
N LEU A 77 -18.87 -0.18 8.62
CA LEU A 77 -18.87 -1.34 9.51
C LEU A 77 -18.43 -0.97 10.94
N LEU A 78 -17.35 -0.22 11.10
CA LEU A 78 -16.85 0.20 12.41
C LEU A 78 -17.85 1.13 13.13
N LYS A 79 -18.55 1.97 12.37
CA LYS A 79 -19.62 2.85 12.89
C LYS A 79 -20.93 2.12 13.16
N GLY A 80 -21.09 0.87 12.72
CA GLY A 80 -22.32 0.11 12.86
C GLY A 80 -23.43 0.51 11.88
N VAL A 81 -23.09 1.23 10.80
CA VAL A 81 -24.02 1.65 9.74
C VAL A 81 -24.22 0.52 8.71
N VAL A 82 -23.16 -0.26 8.50
CA VAL A 82 -23.17 -1.42 7.60
C VAL A 82 -23.19 -2.69 8.45
N ALA A 83 -23.92 -3.71 7.96
CA ALA A 83 -23.97 -5.02 8.61
C ALA A 83 -22.60 -5.66 8.69
N ASP A 84 -22.34 -6.37 9.78
CA ASP A 84 -21.07 -7.09 9.95
C ASP A 84 -21.01 -8.30 9.01
N VAL A 85 -19.80 -8.63 8.55
CA VAL A 85 -19.58 -9.70 7.59
C VAL A 85 -19.10 -10.95 8.33
N PRO A 86 -19.79 -12.09 8.16
CA PRO A 86 -19.35 -13.34 8.76
C PRO A 86 -18.08 -13.84 8.06
N LEU A 87 -17.13 -14.31 8.87
CA LEU A 87 -15.90 -14.91 8.41
C LEU A 87 -16.06 -16.41 8.19
N GLN A 88 -15.33 -16.92 7.22
CA GLN A 88 -15.22 -18.34 6.94
C GLN A 88 -13.77 -18.81 7.15
N LYS A 89 -13.62 -20.12 7.22
CA LYS A 89 -12.31 -20.79 7.31
C LYS A 89 -11.40 -20.34 6.17
N ASN A 90 -10.15 -20.03 6.52
CA ASN A 90 -9.10 -19.56 5.62
C ASN A 90 -9.34 -18.18 4.96
N ASP A 91 -10.34 -17.43 5.40
CA ASP A 91 -10.50 -16.04 4.96
C ASP A 91 -9.25 -15.23 5.31
N ILE A 92 -8.83 -14.39 4.38
CA ILE A 92 -7.76 -13.41 4.57
C ILE A 92 -8.37 -12.02 4.47
N LEU A 93 -8.48 -11.33 5.60
CA LEU A 93 -8.90 -9.93 5.65
C LEU A 93 -7.68 -9.03 5.44
N TYR A 94 -7.71 -8.23 4.38
CA TYR A 94 -6.69 -7.24 4.09
C TYR A 94 -7.26 -5.83 4.26
N ILE A 95 -6.59 -5.05 5.10
CA ILE A 95 -6.90 -3.64 5.35
C ILE A 95 -5.72 -2.81 4.85
N PRO A 96 -5.83 -2.14 3.68
CA PRO A 96 -4.72 -1.38 3.13
C PRO A 96 -4.41 -0.15 3.98
N SER A 97 -3.15 0.27 3.97
CA SER A 97 -2.72 1.58 4.47
C SER A 97 -3.02 2.66 3.42
N ILE A 98 -3.29 3.89 3.88
CA ILE A 98 -3.36 5.06 2.99
C ILE A 98 -2.03 5.26 2.28
N GLN A 99 -0.92 4.87 2.90
CA GLN A 99 0.41 4.98 2.32
C GLN A 99 0.63 3.98 1.19
N ASP A 100 0.19 2.72 1.37
CA ASP A 100 0.30 1.68 0.34
C ASP A 100 -0.49 2.02 -0.94
N LEU A 101 -1.52 2.86 -0.81
CA LEU A 101 -2.35 3.32 -1.92
C LEU A 101 -1.85 4.61 -2.58
N LYS A 102 -0.84 5.26 -2.00
CA LYS A 102 -0.19 6.42 -2.61
C LYS A 102 0.98 5.94 -3.44
N GLU A 103 0.97 6.38 -4.69
CA GLU A 103 2.14 6.29 -5.54
C GLU A 103 3.28 7.07 -4.86
N GLU A 104 4.40 6.41 -4.57
CA GLU A 104 5.58 7.10 -4.05
C GLU A 104 6.03 8.13 -5.08
N PRO A 105 6.08 9.42 -4.69
CA PRO A 105 6.50 10.45 -5.63
C PRO A 105 7.97 10.24 -5.94
N THR A 106 8.31 10.25 -7.22
CA THR A 106 9.68 10.12 -7.71
C THR A 106 10.06 11.32 -8.56
N VAL A 107 11.35 11.59 -8.62
CA VAL A 107 11.99 12.55 -9.50
C VAL A 107 13.11 11.88 -10.26
N THR A 108 13.26 12.20 -11.55
CA THR A 108 14.31 11.64 -12.39
C THR A 108 15.28 12.72 -12.80
N ILE A 109 16.56 12.45 -12.67
CA ILE A 109 17.64 13.30 -13.14
C ILE A 109 18.38 12.64 -14.30
N HIS A 110 18.61 13.40 -15.35
CA HIS A 110 19.36 13.01 -16.54
C HIS A 110 20.47 14.02 -16.83
N GLY A 111 21.45 13.61 -17.61
CA GLY A 111 22.54 14.46 -18.05
C GLY A 111 23.85 14.18 -17.31
N GLU A 112 24.73 15.18 -17.25
CA GLU A 112 26.09 15.08 -16.72
C GLU A 112 26.14 15.15 -15.20
N VAL A 113 25.59 14.12 -14.57
CA VAL A 113 25.63 13.86 -13.11
C VAL A 113 26.31 12.53 -12.84
N ALA A 114 26.86 12.34 -11.65
CA ALA A 114 27.61 11.12 -11.32
C ALA A 114 26.75 9.85 -11.38
N ALA A 115 25.49 9.92 -10.96
CA ALA A 115 24.55 8.80 -11.01
C ALA A 115 23.19 9.29 -11.55
N PRO A 116 23.00 9.36 -12.89
CA PRO A 116 21.70 9.66 -13.47
C PRO A 116 20.72 8.53 -13.16
N GLY A 117 19.45 8.90 -12.83
CA GLY A 117 18.46 7.89 -12.45
C GLY A 117 17.21 8.50 -11.82
N THR A 118 16.39 7.61 -11.24
CA THR A 118 15.16 7.97 -10.54
C THR A 118 15.37 7.86 -9.03
N TYR A 119 15.03 8.92 -8.32
CA TYR A 119 15.17 9.09 -6.89
C TYR A 119 13.81 9.30 -6.24
N LEU A 120 13.70 8.99 -4.96
CA LEU A 120 12.50 9.30 -4.19
C LEU A 120 12.38 10.81 -4.00
N TYR A 121 11.21 11.37 -4.26
CA TYR A 121 10.95 12.79 -4.01
C TYR A 121 10.57 12.99 -2.55
N ALA A 122 11.32 13.81 -1.85
CA ALA A 122 10.98 14.30 -0.52
C ALA A 122 10.26 15.66 -0.59
N ASP A 123 9.37 15.92 0.36
CA ASP A 123 8.70 17.21 0.44
C ASP A 123 9.73 18.35 0.65
N LYS A 124 9.60 19.43 -0.12
CA LYS A 124 10.53 20.55 -0.18
C LYS A 124 11.93 20.24 -0.76
N MET A 125 12.11 19.10 -1.41
CA MET A 125 13.34 18.75 -2.12
C MET A 125 13.64 19.81 -3.17
N THR A 126 14.88 20.34 -3.15
CA THR A 126 15.39 21.31 -4.13
C THR A 126 16.13 20.60 -5.27
N ILE A 127 16.44 21.34 -6.33
CA ILE A 127 17.28 20.83 -7.42
C ILE A 127 18.71 20.52 -6.89
N GLU A 128 19.21 21.34 -5.98
CA GLU A 128 20.52 21.13 -5.35
C GLU A 128 20.56 19.82 -4.56
N ASP A 129 19.49 19.51 -3.80
CA ASP A 129 19.39 18.25 -3.05
C ASP A 129 19.43 17.05 -4.00
N LEU A 130 18.70 17.13 -5.12
CA LEU A 130 18.68 16.06 -6.12
C LEU A 130 20.06 15.87 -6.79
N VAL A 131 20.76 16.97 -7.09
CA VAL A 131 22.12 16.90 -7.63
C VAL A 131 23.07 16.28 -6.62
N LEU A 132 22.96 16.63 -5.34
CA LEU A 132 23.78 16.01 -4.27
C LEU A 132 23.50 14.51 -4.12
N GLU A 133 22.21 14.11 -4.11
CA GLU A 133 21.85 12.68 -4.06
C GLU A 133 22.36 11.89 -5.26
N SER A 134 22.43 12.52 -6.45
CA SER A 134 22.98 11.91 -7.64
C SER A 134 24.52 11.88 -7.69
N GLY A 135 25.18 12.29 -6.60
CA GLY A 135 26.64 12.29 -6.49
C GLY A 135 27.34 13.51 -7.06
N GLY A 136 26.57 14.56 -7.40
CA GLY A 136 27.10 15.83 -7.94
C GLY A 136 27.16 15.91 -9.46
N LEU A 137 27.52 17.10 -9.93
CA LEU A 137 27.72 17.37 -11.36
C LEU A 137 29.06 16.86 -11.82
N LEU A 138 29.12 16.33 -13.04
CA LEU A 138 30.38 15.99 -13.71
C LEU A 138 31.02 17.24 -14.33
N GLU A 139 32.29 17.15 -14.68
CA GLU A 139 33.07 18.26 -15.21
C GLU A 139 32.49 18.86 -16.52
N ALA A 140 31.81 18.04 -17.32
CA ALA A 140 31.16 18.45 -18.56
C ALA A 140 29.75 19.04 -18.36
N ALA A 141 29.26 19.10 -17.13
CA ALA A 141 27.92 19.62 -16.84
C ALA A 141 27.80 21.13 -17.09
N SER A 142 26.69 21.55 -17.67
CA SER A 142 26.35 22.96 -17.72
C SER A 142 25.96 23.47 -16.33
N THR A 143 26.63 24.53 -15.88
CA THR A 143 26.29 25.21 -14.62
C THR A 143 25.34 26.40 -14.80
N THR A 144 24.97 26.68 -16.07
CA THR A 144 24.19 27.86 -16.42
C THR A 144 22.79 27.56 -16.91
N LYS A 145 22.46 26.25 -17.15
CA LYS A 145 21.14 25.88 -17.66
C LYS A 145 20.68 24.57 -17.13
N ILE A 146 19.47 24.58 -16.57
CA ILE A 146 18.75 23.38 -16.10
C ILE A 146 17.31 23.41 -16.66
N ASP A 147 16.91 22.31 -17.28
CA ASP A 147 15.53 22.11 -17.73
C ASP A 147 14.79 21.19 -16.75
N VAL A 148 13.67 21.67 -16.20
CA VAL A 148 12.82 20.91 -15.28
C VAL A 148 11.47 20.67 -15.93
N SER A 149 11.11 19.40 -16.12
CA SER A 149 9.79 19.00 -16.59
C SER A 149 8.95 18.46 -15.44
N ARG A 150 7.78 19.04 -15.22
CA ARG A 150 6.84 18.65 -14.17
C ARG A 150 5.55 18.13 -14.78
N ARG A 151 5.12 16.91 -14.37
CA ARG A 151 3.81 16.40 -14.71
C ARG A 151 2.73 17.13 -13.91
N ILE A 152 1.69 17.60 -14.59
CA ILE A 152 0.53 18.20 -13.93
C ILE A 152 -0.37 17.08 -13.43
N LYS A 153 -0.54 16.96 -12.10
CA LYS A 153 -1.51 16.05 -11.49
C LYS A 153 -2.90 16.67 -11.60
N SER A 154 -3.82 15.97 -12.24
CA SER A 154 -5.22 16.36 -12.42
C SER A 154 -5.40 17.63 -13.28
N PRO A 155 -5.16 17.57 -14.59
CA PRO A 155 -5.66 18.60 -15.47
C PRO A 155 -7.19 18.65 -15.27
N LYS A 156 -7.73 19.85 -14.97
CA LYS A 156 -9.18 20.01 -14.89
C LYS A 156 -9.76 19.62 -16.24
N SER A 157 -10.74 18.73 -16.25
CA SER A 157 -11.37 18.18 -17.46
C SER A 157 -12.09 19.23 -18.32
N THR A 158 -12.06 20.50 -17.93
CA THR A 158 -12.63 21.67 -18.63
C THR A 158 -11.60 22.51 -19.38
N ASP A 159 -10.30 22.21 -19.25
CA ASP A 159 -9.29 22.89 -20.06
C ASP A 159 -9.05 22.07 -21.33
N ASP A 160 -9.40 22.65 -22.49
CA ASP A 160 -9.09 22.13 -23.83
C ASP A 160 -7.57 22.03 -24.13
N SER A 161 -6.73 22.36 -23.18
CA SER A 161 -5.30 22.19 -23.25
C SER A 161 -4.91 20.80 -22.75
N ASN A 162 -4.54 19.91 -23.67
CA ASN A 162 -3.89 18.62 -23.41
C ASN A 162 -2.47 18.80 -22.77
N ILE A 163 -2.30 19.76 -21.86
CA ILE A 163 -1.02 20.04 -21.23
C ILE A 163 -0.84 18.99 -20.11
N VAL A 164 -0.12 17.94 -20.40
CA VAL A 164 0.22 16.85 -19.47
C VAL A 164 1.45 17.22 -18.62
N GLY A 165 2.23 18.23 -19.01
CA GLY A 165 3.42 18.66 -18.32
C GLY A 165 3.81 20.11 -18.60
N GLN A 166 4.58 20.69 -17.71
CA GLN A 166 5.22 22.02 -17.88
C GLN A 166 6.72 21.86 -17.82
N THR A 167 7.42 22.55 -18.71
CA THR A 167 8.88 22.62 -18.69
C THR A 167 9.31 24.01 -18.28
N PHE A 168 10.20 24.09 -17.34
CA PHE A 168 10.82 25.32 -16.84
C PHE A 168 12.31 25.25 -17.15
N THR A 169 12.84 26.32 -17.73
CA THR A 169 14.27 26.49 -17.94
C THR A 169 14.76 27.54 -16.96
N PHE A 170 15.80 27.22 -16.22
CA PHE A 170 16.49 28.12 -15.30
C PHE A 170 17.87 28.42 -15.88
N ASP A 171 18.20 29.73 -15.96
CA ASP A 171 19.50 30.26 -16.42
C ASP A 171 20.32 30.71 -15.21
#